data_02b76ac9f5aaf664bfcf24ff512836fc
#
_entry.id   02b76ac9f5aaf664bfcf24ff512836fc
#
_cell.length_a   1.000
_cell.length_b   1.000
_cell.length_c   1.000
_cell.angle_alpha   90.00
_cell.angle_beta   90.00
_cell.angle_gamma   90.00
#
_symmetry.space_group_name_H-M   'P 1'
#
loop_
_entity.id
_entity.type
_entity.pdbx_description
1 polymer ?
#
loop_
_entity_poly.entity_id
_entity_poly.type
_entity_poly.pdbx_seq_one_letter_code
_entity_poly.pdbx_strand_id
1 'polypeptide(L)'
;FIFSADNGTSTRIVSKQKDGSRVRGGKGSPTYRGTHVPLVIAWGDKIGGKTSDRIADLTDIFPTIADICGIDIPEEWDIDGISLFPEINGEEPLEKDLCLVHFNPLWPTTPAPYASRYAMNDDYAYFWDGRIYEYKKDPEFRNPVMYADASEELKAAVADLKARVDEVDFYPDMPGQPRRSDYGTFYDFAPPQNPF
;
A
#
# COMPACT_ATOMS: atom_id res chain seq x y z
N PHE A 1 22.00 -5.77 -4.56
CA PHE A 1 20.93 -6.73 -4.84
C PHE A 1 19.69 -6.33 -4.08
N ILE A 2 18.56 -6.15 -4.80
CA ILE A 2 17.24 -5.88 -4.23
C ILE A 2 16.32 -7.02 -4.64
N PHE A 3 15.63 -7.61 -3.68
CA PHE A 3 14.62 -8.64 -3.91
C PHE A 3 13.29 -8.17 -3.35
N SER A 4 12.26 -8.20 -4.17
CA SER A 4 10.88 -7.91 -3.79
C SER A 4 9.92 -8.73 -4.65
N ALA A 5 8.64 -8.53 -4.47
CA ALA A 5 7.59 -9.05 -5.34
C ALA A 5 6.66 -7.90 -5.77
N ASP A 6 6.03 -8.06 -6.92
CA ASP A 6 5.09 -7.09 -7.49
C ASP A 6 3.72 -7.08 -6.76
N ASN A 7 3.38 -8.18 -6.11
CA ASN A 7 2.12 -8.39 -5.40
C ASN A 7 2.20 -9.61 -4.47
N GLY A 8 1.20 -9.79 -3.65
CA GLY A 8 1.10 -10.94 -2.77
C GLY A 8 1.00 -12.29 -3.49
N THR A 9 1.19 -13.36 -2.74
CA THR A 9 1.16 -14.74 -3.23
C THR A 9 -0.19 -15.09 -3.88
N SER A 10 -0.18 -15.93 -4.91
CA SER A 10 -1.38 -16.43 -5.58
C SER A 10 -2.40 -17.01 -4.59
N THR A 11 -3.67 -16.70 -4.78
CA THR A 11 -4.80 -17.21 -3.98
C THR A 11 -4.94 -18.74 -4.02
N ARG A 12 -4.29 -19.41 -4.97
CA ARG A 12 -4.24 -20.89 -5.07
C ARG A 12 -3.20 -21.50 -4.12
N ILE A 13 -2.30 -20.70 -3.58
CA ILE A 13 -1.23 -21.14 -2.67
C ILE A 13 -1.67 -20.93 -1.21
N VAL A 14 -1.42 -21.92 -0.39
CA VAL A 14 -1.59 -21.86 1.06
C VAL A 14 -0.22 -22.08 1.68
N SER A 15 0.35 -21.03 2.27
CA SER A 15 1.64 -21.07 2.94
C SER A 15 1.47 -21.49 4.40
N LYS A 16 2.40 -22.28 4.90
CA LYS A 16 2.50 -22.60 6.33
C LYS A 16 3.43 -21.58 7.00
N GLN A 17 2.92 -20.90 8.01
CA GLN A 17 3.68 -19.94 8.79
C GLN A 17 4.61 -20.63 9.81
N LYS A 18 5.53 -19.86 10.39
CA LYS A 18 6.48 -20.37 11.40
C LYS A 18 5.77 -20.91 12.66
N ASP A 19 4.66 -20.30 13.03
CA ASP A 19 3.79 -20.73 14.16
C ASP A 19 2.90 -21.93 13.84
N GLY A 20 2.99 -22.46 12.62
CA GLY A 20 2.17 -23.59 12.14
C GLY A 20 0.82 -23.20 11.53
N SER A 21 0.41 -21.94 11.62
CA SER A 21 -0.80 -21.44 10.98
C SER A 21 -0.72 -21.55 9.44
N ARG A 22 -1.86 -21.54 8.79
CA ARG A 22 -1.95 -21.63 7.32
C ARG A 22 -2.59 -20.36 6.79
N VAL A 23 -1.87 -19.71 5.85
CA VAL A 23 -2.28 -18.44 5.25
C VAL A 23 -2.43 -18.63 3.74
N ARG A 24 -3.63 -18.32 3.24
CA ARG A 24 -3.88 -18.29 1.80
C ARG A 24 -3.33 -16.98 1.22
N GLY A 25 -2.79 -17.03 0.01
CA GLY A 25 -2.33 -15.83 -0.71
C GLY A 25 -3.48 -14.88 -1.06
N GLY A 26 -3.15 -13.61 -1.27
CA GLY A 26 -4.09 -12.52 -1.55
C GLY A 26 -3.90 -11.83 -2.91
N LYS A 27 -3.11 -12.40 -3.84
CA LYS A 27 -2.89 -11.81 -5.16
C LYS A 27 -4.20 -11.40 -5.84
N GLY A 28 -4.26 -10.17 -6.33
CA GLY A 28 -5.45 -9.63 -7.01
C GLY A 28 -6.50 -9.06 -6.06
N SER A 29 -6.18 -8.90 -4.78
CA SER A 29 -7.03 -8.22 -3.81
C SER A 29 -6.32 -7.01 -3.20
N PRO A 30 -7.05 -5.95 -2.79
CA PRO A 30 -6.48 -4.79 -2.12
C PRO A 30 -6.22 -5.04 -0.62
N THR A 31 -6.36 -6.28 -0.14
CA THR A 31 -6.09 -6.62 1.27
C THR A 31 -4.60 -6.57 1.57
N TYR A 32 -4.25 -6.51 2.86
CA TYR A 32 -2.86 -6.57 3.29
C TYR A 32 -2.10 -7.78 2.72
N ARG A 33 -2.76 -8.93 2.58
CA ARG A 33 -2.17 -10.13 1.96
C ARG A 33 -1.92 -10.00 0.45
N GLY A 34 -2.60 -9.09 -0.23
CA GLY A 34 -2.42 -8.83 -1.66
C GLY A 34 -1.35 -7.78 -1.93
N THR A 35 -1.09 -6.90 -0.98
CA THR A 35 -0.21 -5.73 -1.14
C THR A 35 1.09 -5.83 -0.34
N HIS A 36 1.11 -6.55 0.80
CA HIS A 36 2.32 -6.74 1.59
C HIS A 36 3.25 -7.76 0.93
N VAL A 37 4.43 -7.31 0.54
CA VAL A 37 5.45 -8.10 -0.16
C VAL A 37 6.78 -8.05 0.61
N PRO A 38 7.67 -9.04 0.43
CA PRO A 38 9.00 -8.96 1.02
C PRO A 38 9.82 -7.85 0.37
N LEU A 39 10.67 -7.19 1.14
CA LEU A 39 11.74 -6.33 0.65
C LEU A 39 13.05 -6.76 1.32
N VAL A 40 13.99 -7.21 0.51
CA VAL A 40 15.34 -7.60 0.98
C VAL A 40 16.37 -6.84 0.18
N ILE A 41 17.25 -6.14 0.88
CA ILE A 41 18.35 -5.39 0.27
C ILE A 41 19.66 -5.99 0.78
N ALA A 42 20.56 -6.33 -0.15
CA ALA A 42 21.87 -6.86 0.17
C ALA A 42 22.95 -6.16 -0.68
N TRP A 43 24.03 -5.75 -0.02
CA TRP A 43 25.14 -5.06 -0.68
C TRP A 43 26.48 -5.54 -0.14
N GLY A 44 26.79 -6.81 -0.42
CA GLY A 44 28.06 -7.43 -0.02
C GLY A 44 28.38 -7.18 1.46
N ASP A 45 29.59 -6.68 1.70
CA ASP A 45 30.06 -6.35 3.05
C ASP A 45 29.66 -4.95 3.54
N LYS A 46 28.89 -4.20 2.73
CA LYS A 46 28.45 -2.83 3.06
C LYS A 46 27.30 -2.81 4.04
N ILE A 47 26.45 -3.84 4.05
CA ILE A 47 25.24 -3.90 4.87
C ILE A 47 25.34 -5.09 5.80
N GLY A 48 25.28 -4.84 7.12
CA GLY A 48 25.09 -5.87 8.13
C GLY A 48 23.67 -6.43 8.12
N GLY A 49 23.50 -7.71 8.53
CA GLY A 49 22.17 -8.30 8.64
C GLY A 49 21.34 -7.63 9.73
N LYS A 50 20.27 -6.91 9.34
CA LYS A 50 19.29 -6.31 10.23
C LYS A 50 17.88 -6.43 9.65
N THR A 51 16.88 -6.25 10.48
CA THR A 51 15.48 -6.16 10.09
C THR A 51 14.98 -4.76 10.45
N SER A 52 14.19 -4.17 9.58
CA SER A 52 13.46 -2.93 9.83
C SER A 52 11.97 -3.23 9.84
N ASP A 53 11.25 -2.66 10.79
CA ASP A 53 9.78 -2.74 10.89
C ASP A 53 9.11 -1.48 10.33
N ARG A 54 9.87 -0.59 9.69
CA ARG A 54 9.37 0.65 9.12
C ARG A 54 8.52 0.42 7.89
N ILE A 55 7.59 1.34 7.65
CA ILE A 55 6.85 1.39 6.39
C ILE A 55 7.82 1.70 5.26
N ALA A 56 7.79 0.86 4.24
CA ALA A 56 8.44 1.06 2.95
C ALA A 56 7.53 0.53 1.84
N ASP A 57 7.59 1.11 0.66
CA ASP A 57 6.87 0.59 -0.50
C ASP A 57 7.73 0.63 -1.77
N LEU A 58 7.19 0.17 -2.88
CA LEU A 58 7.96 0.06 -4.13
C LEU A 58 8.35 1.41 -4.73
N THR A 59 7.69 2.51 -4.34
CA THR A 59 8.04 3.86 -4.78
C THR A 59 9.40 4.31 -4.21
N ASP A 60 9.82 3.74 -3.07
CA ASP A 60 11.06 4.05 -2.39
C ASP A 60 12.31 3.47 -3.12
N ILE A 61 12.12 2.51 -4.00
CA ILE A 61 13.24 1.84 -4.69
C ILE A 61 13.99 2.82 -5.62
N PHE A 62 13.27 3.66 -6.36
CA PHE A 62 13.88 4.60 -7.29
C PHE A 62 14.75 5.65 -6.56
N PRO A 63 14.24 6.41 -5.56
CA PRO A 63 15.07 7.36 -4.83
C PRO A 63 16.22 6.70 -4.07
N THR A 64 16.04 5.48 -3.56
CA THR A 64 17.11 4.72 -2.91
C THR A 64 18.25 4.42 -3.88
N ILE A 65 17.95 4.00 -5.11
CA ILE A 65 18.98 3.73 -6.12
C ILE A 65 19.68 5.02 -6.55
N ALA A 66 18.94 6.11 -6.75
CA ALA A 66 19.51 7.41 -7.09
C ALA A 66 20.50 7.88 -6.02
N ASP A 67 20.10 7.80 -4.74
CA ASP A 67 20.90 8.19 -3.59
C ASP A 67 22.18 7.33 -3.46
N ILE A 68 22.07 6.01 -3.59
CA ILE A 68 23.24 5.09 -3.64
C ILE A 68 24.23 5.48 -4.75
N CYS A 69 23.72 5.96 -5.89
CA CYS A 69 24.53 6.37 -7.03
C CYS A 69 25.04 7.82 -6.94
N GLY A 70 24.64 8.59 -5.92
CA GLY A 70 24.96 10.01 -5.79
C GLY A 70 24.31 10.85 -6.90
N ILE A 71 23.11 10.48 -7.34
CA ILE A 71 22.36 11.16 -8.39
C ILE A 71 21.23 11.96 -7.74
N ASP A 72 21.24 13.27 -7.92
CA ASP A 72 20.16 14.14 -7.49
C ASP A 72 18.93 13.94 -8.37
N ILE A 73 17.77 13.77 -7.74
CA ILE A 73 16.48 13.70 -8.42
C ILE A 73 15.94 15.13 -8.50
N PRO A 74 15.57 15.62 -9.71
CA PRO A 74 14.97 16.93 -9.86
C PRO A 74 13.68 17.07 -9.03
N GLU A 75 13.56 18.16 -8.27
CA GLU A 75 12.41 18.42 -7.41
C GLU A 75 11.07 18.45 -8.19
N GLU A 76 11.12 18.92 -9.44
CA GLU A 76 9.96 18.98 -10.33
C GLU A 76 9.41 17.62 -10.77
N TRP A 77 10.09 16.51 -10.45
CA TRP A 77 9.59 15.16 -10.74
C TRP A 77 8.54 14.71 -9.73
N ASP A 78 8.43 15.39 -8.59
CA ASP A 78 7.39 15.16 -7.57
C ASP A 78 7.14 13.68 -7.28
N ILE A 79 8.21 12.96 -6.88
CA ILE A 79 8.14 11.51 -6.63
C ILE A 79 7.54 11.21 -5.25
N ASP A 80 6.71 10.17 -5.15
CA ASP A 80 6.06 9.74 -3.90
C ASP A 80 7.02 9.04 -2.93
N GLY A 81 8.12 8.45 -3.42
CA GLY A 81 9.02 7.63 -2.62
C GLY A 81 10.08 8.42 -1.89
N ILE A 82 10.62 7.84 -0.83
CA ILE A 82 11.79 8.34 -0.10
C ILE A 82 12.97 7.36 -0.21
N SER A 83 14.20 7.88 -0.01
CA SER A 83 15.38 7.01 0.02
C SER A 83 15.44 6.18 1.30
N LEU A 84 15.66 4.89 1.16
CA LEU A 84 15.98 3.97 2.26
C LEU A 84 17.50 3.91 2.53
N PHE A 85 18.32 4.61 1.71
CA PHE A 85 19.76 4.51 1.80
C PHE A 85 20.36 4.98 3.12
N PRO A 86 19.88 6.07 3.76
CA PRO A 86 20.38 6.47 5.08
C PRO A 86 20.28 5.32 6.10
N GLU A 87 19.14 4.68 6.20
CA GLU A 87 18.97 3.52 7.10
C GLU A 87 19.86 2.34 6.71
N ILE A 88 19.99 2.05 5.41
CA ILE A 88 20.86 1.00 4.89
C ILE A 88 22.33 1.28 5.26
N ASN A 89 22.75 2.53 5.19
CA ASN A 89 24.10 2.99 5.50
C ASN A 89 24.37 3.15 7.02
N GLY A 90 23.37 2.90 7.86
CA GLY A 90 23.49 2.99 9.31
C GLY A 90 23.31 4.40 9.89
N GLU A 91 22.76 5.29 9.09
CA GLU A 91 22.38 6.65 9.46
C GLU A 91 20.92 6.70 9.95
N GLU A 92 20.49 7.89 10.41
CA GLU A 92 19.09 8.10 10.79
C GLU A 92 18.20 7.97 9.56
N PRO A 93 17.17 7.13 9.59
CA PRO A 93 16.29 6.95 8.45
C PRO A 93 15.44 8.18 8.19
N LEU A 94 15.13 8.44 6.92
CA LEU A 94 14.13 9.45 6.56
C LEU A 94 12.75 9.02 7.06
N GLU A 95 11.97 9.98 7.55
CA GLU A 95 10.61 9.71 8.02
C GLU A 95 9.68 9.38 6.86
N LYS A 96 8.90 8.32 7.03
CA LYS A 96 7.79 7.96 6.15
C LYS A 96 6.63 7.52 7.03
N ASP A 97 5.61 8.37 7.12
CA ASP A 97 4.51 8.19 8.06
C ASP A 97 3.41 7.29 7.50
N LEU A 98 3.34 7.15 6.17
CA LEU A 98 2.30 6.39 5.51
C LEU A 98 2.73 5.88 4.13
N CYS A 99 2.00 4.88 3.63
CA CYS A 99 2.00 4.52 2.21
C CYS A 99 0.57 4.58 1.64
N LEU A 100 0.48 4.86 0.34
CA LEU A 100 -0.78 4.89 -0.41
C LEU A 100 -0.90 3.65 -1.28
N VAL A 101 -2.04 2.98 -1.19
CA VAL A 101 -2.39 1.87 -2.07
C VAL A 101 -3.53 2.31 -2.99
N HIS A 102 -3.26 2.32 -4.28
CA HIS A 102 -4.25 2.59 -5.33
C HIS A 102 -4.45 1.33 -6.17
N PHE A 103 -5.48 0.56 -5.83
CA PHE A 103 -5.83 -0.67 -6.53
C PHE A 103 -6.94 -0.39 -7.53
N ASN A 104 -6.57 -0.22 -8.79
CA ASN A 104 -7.51 0.03 -9.89
C ASN A 104 -7.18 -0.85 -11.11
N PRO A 105 -7.47 -2.16 -11.05
CA PRO A 105 -7.19 -3.07 -12.14
C PRO A 105 -8.16 -2.81 -13.30
N LEU A 106 -7.77 -1.92 -14.22
CA LEU A 106 -8.49 -1.70 -15.47
C LEU A 106 -8.15 -2.83 -16.44
N TRP A 107 -9.11 -3.71 -16.69
CA TRP A 107 -9.06 -4.63 -17.81
C TRP A 107 -9.71 -3.98 -19.04
N PRO A 108 -9.25 -4.23 -20.27
CA PRO A 108 -9.70 -3.50 -21.46
C PRO A 108 -11.21 -3.50 -21.72
N THR A 109 -11.97 -4.37 -21.09
CA THR A 109 -13.39 -4.58 -21.37
C THR A 109 -14.29 -4.56 -20.13
N THR A 110 -13.72 -4.49 -18.93
CA THR A 110 -14.55 -4.54 -17.70
C THR A 110 -13.86 -3.78 -16.59
N PRO A 111 -14.44 -2.68 -16.09
CA PRO A 111 -13.94 -2.03 -14.89
C PRO A 111 -13.95 -3.01 -13.72
N ALA A 112 -12.91 -2.99 -12.91
CA ALA A 112 -12.87 -3.87 -11.76
C ALA A 112 -13.92 -3.44 -10.73
N PRO A 113 -14.86 -4.31 -10.35
CA PRO A 113 -15.91 -3.97 -9.40
C PRO A 113 -15.39 -3.74 -7.98
N TYR A 114 -14.09 -3.85 -7.76
CA TYR A 114 -13.42 -3.73 -6.46
C TYR A 114 -12.22 -2.79 -6.49
N ALA A 115 -12.20 -1.83 -7.42
CA ALA A 115 -11.22 -0.76 -7.35
C ALA A 115 -11.25 -0.13 -5.96
N SER A 116 -10.09 0.10 -5.38
CA SER A 116 -9.97 0.61 -4.02
C SER A 116 -8.74 1.49 -3.88
N ARG A 117 -8.82 2.48 -3.02
CA ARG A 117 -7.67 3.24 -2.57
C ARG A 117 -7.74 3.39 -1.05
N TYR A 118 -6.59 3.31 -0.44
CA TYR A 118 -6.45 3.53 0.99
C TYR A 118 -5.02 3.96 1.30
N ALA A 119 -4.85 4.66 2.38
CA ALA A 119 -3.54 4.91 2.97
C ALA A 119 -3.40 4.10 4.25
N MET A 120 -2.17 3.74 4.59
CA MET A 120 -1.86 3.01 5.80
C MET A 120 -0.60 3.56 6.47
N ASN A 121 -0.62 3.59 7.79
CA ASN A 121 0.51 3.82 8.65
C ASN A 121 0.86 2.53 9.42
N ASP A 122 1.64 2.63 10.49
CA ASP A 122 2.05 1.45 11.27
C ASP A 122 0.90 0.69 11.93
N ASP A 123 -0.24 1.34 12.19
CA ASP A 123 -1.32 0.76 12.98
C ASP A 123 -2.62 0.60 12.20
N TYR A 124 -2.92 1.54 11.31
CA TYR A 124 -4.23 1.64 10.66
C TYR A 124 -4.13 1.67 9.14
N ALA A 125 -5.20 1.21 8.50
CA ALA A 125 -5.51 1.48 7.09
C ALA A 125 -6.83 2.24 7.00
N TYR A 126 -6.84 3.40 6.33
CA TYR A 126 -8.03 4.21 6.07
C TYR A 126 -8.40 4.15 4.60
N PHE A 127 -9.62 3.74 4.31
CA PHE A 127 -10.15 3.58 2.96
C PHE A 127 -10.96 4.80 2.52
N TRP A 128 -10.97 5.06 1.22
CA TRP A 128 -11.70 6.14 0.56
C TRP A 128 -13.20 6.19 0.89
N ASP A 129 -13.81 5.07 1.27
CA ASP A 129 -15.21 4.94 1.63
C ASP A 129 -15.48 5.08 3.14
N GLY A 130 -14.45 5.47 3.89
CA GLY A 130 -14.52 5.72 5.33
C GLY A 130 -14.32 4.50 6.22
N ARG A 131 -13.97 3.35 5.67
CA ARG A 131 -13.60 2.18 6.46
C ARG A 131 -12.21 2.34 7.07
N ILE A 132 -12.07 1.99 8.34
CA ILE A 132 -10.81 1.98 9.09
C ILE A 132 -10.56 0.56 9.58
N TYR A 133 -9.33 0.09 9.45
CA TYR A 133 -8.90 -1.22 9.91
C TYR A 133 -7.62 -1.14 10.73
N GLU A 134 -7.55 -1.89 11.84
CA GLU A 134 -6.30 -2.26 12.49
C GLU A 134 -5.71 -3.46 11.75
N TYR A 135 -5.03 -3.23 10.64
CA TYR A 135 -4.68 -4.29 9.68
C TYR A 135 -3.74 -5.37 10.24
N LYS A 136 -2.94 -5.06 11.26
CA LYS A 136 -2.09 -6.07 11.93
C LYS A 136 -2.94 -7.11 12.68
N LYS A 137 -4.14 -6.71 13.16
CA LYS A 137 -5.11 -7.61 13.82
C LYS A 137 -6.10 -8.20 12.81
N ASP A 138 -6.40 -7.48 11.74
CA ASP A 138 -7.34 -7.87 10.68
C ASP A 138 -6.73 -7.73 9.28
N PRO A 139 -5.76 -8.58 8.91
CA PRO A 139 -5.04 -8.49 7.63
C PRO A 139 -5.91 -8.79 6.40
N GLU A 140 -7.13 -9.25 6.60
CA GLU A 140 -8.11 -9.50 5.54
C GLU A 140 -9.14 -8.40 5.39
N PHE A 141 -9.05 -7.34 6.22
CA PHE A 141 -9.98 -6.22 6.19
C PHE A 141 -11.45 -6.62 6.30
N ARG A 142 -11.79 -7.45 7.29
CA ARG A 142 -13.13 -8.00 7.49
C ARG A 142 -14.00 -7.20 8.45
N ASN A 143 -13.39 -6.51 9.41
CA ASN A 143 -14.08 -5.90 10.54
C ASN A 143 -13.76 -4.39 10.60
N PRO A 144 -14.33 -3.57 9.70
CA PRO A 144 -14.07 -2.14 9.69
C PRO A 144 -14.78 -1.43 10.85
N VAL A 145 -14.15 -0.36 11.32
CA VAL A 145 -14.84 0.73 11.99
C VAL A 145 -15.12 1.81 10.95
N MET A 146 -16.36 2.27 10.85
CA MET A 146 -16.68 3.37 9.94
C MET A 146 -16.19 4.69 10.56
N TYR A 147 -15.58 5.56 9.76
CA TYR A 147 -15.10 6.87 10.23
C TYR A 147 -16.18 7.70 10.90
N ALA A 148 -17.42 7.60 10.42
CA ALA A 148 -18.57 8.30 11.01
C ALA A 148 -18.84 7.86 12.46
N ASP A 149 -18.58 6.59 12.78
CA ASP A 149 -18.85 5.97 14.07
C ASP A 149 -17.59 5.86 14.95
N ALA A 150 -16.43 6.30 14.43
CA ALA A 150 -15.16 6.22 15.13
C ALA A 150 -15.07 7.22 16.29
N SER A 151 -14.33 6.85 17.34
CA SER A 151 -13.99 7.78 18.42
C SER A 151 -13.12 8.93 17.90
N GLU A 152 -13.10 10.05 18.63
CA GLU A 152 -12.26 11.21 18.26
C GLU A 152 -10.77 10.86 18.27
N GLU A 153 -10.34 9.96 19.17
CA GLU A 153 -8.97 9.45 19.21
C GLU A 153 -8.63 8.68 17.93
N LEU A 154 -9.52 7.79 17.47
CA LEU A 154 -9.31 7.04 16.24
C LEU A 154 -9.35 7.94 15.00
N LYS A 155 -10.25 8.94 14.97
CA LYS A 155 -10.28 9.95 13.90
C LYS A 155 -8.98 10.73 13.82
N ALA A 156 -8.44 11.13 14.98
CA ALA A 156 -7.15 11.82 15.04
C ALA A 156 -6.00 10.93 14.56
N ALA A 157 -5.99 9.64 14.95
CA ALA A 157 -4.95 8.68 14.56
C ALA A 157 -4.92 8.37 13.04
N VAL A 158 -6.02 8.60 12.31
CA VAL A 158 -6.11 8.38 10.86
C VAL A 158 -6.26 9.66 10.05
N ALA A 159 -6.09 10.84 10.67
CA ALA A 159 -6.31 12.12 10.00
C ALA A 159 -5.43 12.30 8.76
N ASP A 160 -4.13 12.00 8.86
CA ASP A 160 -3.17 12.11 7.75
C ASP A 160 -3.47 11.08 6.66
N LEU A 161 -3.85 9.86 7.04
CA LEU A 161 -4.28 8.82 6.10
C LEU A 161 -5.49 9.28 5.29
N LYS A 162 -6.48 9.87 5.98
CA LYS A 162 -7.67 10.42 5.34
C LYS A 162 -7.31 11.55 4.39
N ALA A 163 -6.48 12.50 4.81
CA ALA A 163 -6.03 13.61 3.98
C ALA A 163 -5.37 13.09 2.70
N ARG A 164 -4.43 12.14 2.82
CA ARG A 164 -3.74 11.55 1.66
C ARG A 164 -4.67 10.82 0.71
N VAL A 165 -5.66 10.09 1.23
CA VAL A 165 -6.66 9.40 0.40
C VAL A 165 -7.57 10.37 -0.34
N ASP A 166 -7.94 11.48 0.31
CA ASP A 166 -8.83 12.50 -0.28
C ASP A 166 -8.14 13.32 -1.38
N GLU A 167 -6.81 13.47 -1.34
CA GLU A 167 -6.02 14.17 -2.36
C GLU A 167 -5.95 13.41 -3.70
N VAL A 168 -6.05 12.07 -3.67
CA VAL A 168 -5.84 11.25 -4.85
C VAL A 168 -7.16 10.98 -5.57
N ASP A 169 -7.28 11.40 -6.82
CA ASP A 169 -8.43 11.04 -7.64
C ASP A 169 -8.35 9.58 -8.09
N PHE A 170 -9.50 8.90 -8.12
CA PHE A 170 -9.60 7.51 -8.56
C PHE A 170 -9.24 7.34 -10.04
N TYR A 171 -9.60 8.34 -10.82
CA TYR A 171 -9.38 8.39 -12.26
C TYR A 171 -8.88 9.79 -12.62
N PRO A 172 -7.56 10.03 -12.50
CA PRO A 172 -7.02 11.27 -13.02
C PRO A 172 -7.37 11.37 -14.51
N ASP A 173 -7.72 12.57 -14.96
CA ASP A 173 -8.01 12.86 -16.37
C ASP A 173 -6.76 12.57 -17.23
N MET A 174 -6.61 11.32 -17.62
CA MET A 174 -5.56 10.92 -18.56
C MET A 174 -6.07 11.04 -19.98
N PRO A 175 -5.31 11.65 -20.92
CA PRO A 175 -5.73 11.75 -22.30
C PRO A 175 -6.04 10.37 -22.90
N GLY A 176 -7.25 10.19 -23.43
CA GLY A 176 -7.70 8.94 -24.03
C GLY A 176 -8.25 7.89 -23.06
N GLN A 177 -8.31 8.18 -21.78
CA GLN A 177 -9.00 7.35 -20.79
C GLN A 177 -10.46 7.81 -20.65
N PRO A 178 -11.41 6.88 -20.46
CA PRO A 178 -12.79 7.22 -20.17
C PRO A 178 -12.84 8.03 -18.85
N ARG A 179 -13.70 9.06 -18.83
CA ARG A 179 -13.87 9.89 -17.63
C ARG A 179 -14.64 9.12 -16.56
N ARG A 180 -14.49 9.53 -15.29
CA ARG A 180 -15.23 9.00 -14.15
C ARG A 180 -16.75 8.95 -14.40
N SER A 181 -17.31 9.96 -15.09
CA SER A 181 -18.71 10.03 -15.51
C SER A 181 -19.13 8.90 -16.47
N ASP A 182 -18.19 8.32 -17.20
CA ASP A 182 -18.46 7.34 -18.26
C ASP A 182 -18.64 5.92 -17.69
N TYR A 183 -18.24 5.69 -16.44
CA TYR A 183 -18.35 4.39 -15.76
C TYR A 183 -19.57 4.23 -14.85
N GLY A 184 -20.47 5.22 -14.83
CA GLY A 184 -21.59 5.22 -13.90
C GLY A 184 -21.16 5.33 -12.44
N THR A 185 -22.10 5.16 -11.54
CA THR A 185 -21.84 5.20 -10.09
C THR A 185 -21.26 3.88 -9.61
N PHE A 186 -19.96 3.61 -9.89
CA PHE A 186 -19.23 2.46 -9.35
C PHE A 186 -19.20 2.40 -7.82
N TYR A 187 -19.62 3.46 -7.17
CA TYR A 187 -19.64 3.63 -5.73
C TYR A 187 -20.79 2.91 -5.02
N ASP A 188 -21.76 2.35 -5.77
CA ASP A 188 -22.90 1.61 -5.21
C ASP A 188 -22.63 0.11 -5.05
N PHE A 189 -21.43 -0.35 -5.39
CA PHE A 189 -21.07 -1.73 -5.09
C PHE A 189 -20.70 -1.85 -3.61
N ALA A 190 -21.61 -2.46 -2.86
CA ALA A 190 -21.24 -3.04 -1.56
C ALA A 190 -19.95 -3.85 -1.74
N PRO A 191 -19.00 -3.80 -0.79
CA PRO A 191 -17.81 -4.63 -0.86
C PRO A 191 -18.27 -6.06 -1.13
N PRO A 192 -17.59 -6.80 -2.01
CA PRO A 192 -18.02 -8.15 -2.33
C PRO A 192 -18.17 -8.90 -1.02
N GLN A 193 -19.38 -9.38 -0.77
CA GLN A 193 -19.62 -10.30 0.33
C GLN A 193 -18.67 -11.45 0.06
N ASN A 194 -17.67 -11.55 0.86
CA ASN A 194 -16.47 -12.34 0.79
C ASN A 194 -16.74 -13.71 0.09
N PRO A 195 -16.24 -13.97 -1.13
CA PRO A 195 -16.41 -15.26 -1.79
C PRO A 195 -15.41 -16.30 -1.26
N PHE A 196 -14.73 -16.04 -0.12
CA PHE A 196 -13.70 -16.93 0.44
C PHE A 196 -13.98 -17.29 1.90
#